data_6dafb0a3366276b34dacfe7f196b0b32
#
_entry.id   6dafb0a3366276b34dacfe7f196b0b32
#
_cell.length_a   1.000
_cell.length_b   1.000
_cell.length_c   1.000
_cell.angle_alpha   90.00
_cell.angle_beta   90.00
_cell.angle_gamma   90.00
#
_symmetry.space_group_name_H-M   'P 1'
#
loop_
_entity.id
_entity.type
_entity.pdbx_description
1 polymer ?
#
loop_
_entity_poly.entity_id
_entity_poly.type
_entity_poly.pdbx_seq_one_letter_code
_entity_poly.pdbx_strand_id
1 'polypeptide(L)'
;MGLIEQIIARAKSNKQRIVLPEAEEERTLCAADRVLADDIADLILIGNPEKVHALAKEKGLTHIDKATLIDPLNYEKSEELAQLLQKLREKKGMTIEKARELVKDPLYLGCMIIKTEGADGQISGALSTTGETLRPALQIIKCAPGITCVSGAMLMITDKPEYGENGVLVFGDVAVTPMPDANQLSQIAVCTAQTAKSVAGFADPRVAMLSFSTKGSASHEVVDKVVEATKLAKELDPNLKIDGELQADAALVPSVGSKKAPGSEIAGKANVLVMPCLEVGNIAYKLVQRLAGATAIGPILQGIARPVNDLSRGCSVEDIYYLVAITACQAMDAKK
;
A
#
# COMPACT_ATOMS: atom_id res chain seq x y z
N MET A 1 -0.71 9.45 21.84
CA MET A 1 -0.02 9.50 20.52
C MET A 1 -1.00 8.95 19.50
N GLY A 2 -1.37 9.73 18.52
CA GLY A 2 -2.28 9.29 17.44
C GLY A 2 -1.59 8.24 16.55
N LEU A 3 -2.38 7.55 15.72
CA LEU A 3 -1.85 6.51 14.81
C LEU A 3 -0.75 7.04 13.89
N ILE A 4 -0.96 8.22 13.31
CA ILE A 4 0.02 8.85 12.39
C ILE A 4 1.35 9.11 13.11
N GLU A 5 1.30 9.63 14.33
CA GLU A 5 2.49 9.87 15.13
C GLU A 5 3.23 8.57 15.47
N GLN A 6 2.51 7.48 15.70
CA GLN A 6 3.09 6.15 15.91
C GLN A 6 3.78 5.62 14.66
N ILE A 7 3.15 5.78 13.49
CA ILE A 7 3.73 5.39 12.18
C ILE A 7 5.03 6.18 11.93
N ILE A 8 5.01 7.49 12.13
CA ILE A 8 6.20 8.35 11.96
C ILE A 8 7.31 7.94 12.94
N ALA A 9 6.99 7.75 14.21
CA ALA A 9 7.96 7.32 15.22
C ALA A 9 8.57 5.96 14.87
N ARG A 10 7.79 5.03 14.37
CA ARG A 10 8.25 3.72 13.89
C ARG A 10 9.16 3.85 12.68
N ALA A 11 8.80 4.65 11.67
CA ALA A 11 9.66 4.89 10.52
C ALA A 11 11.03 5.45 10.91
N LYS A 12 11.05 6.43 11.83
CA LYS A 12 12.29 7.02 12.38
C LYS A 12 13.17 6.00 13.13
N SER A 13 12.58 5.01 13.78
CA SER A 13 13.32 4.03 14.58
C SER A 13 14.24 3.11 13.76
N ASN A 14 13.96 2.95 12.46
CA ASN A 14 14.78 2.19 11.54
C ASN A 14 14.59 2.75 10.13
N LYS A 15 15.32 3.80 9.81
CA LYS A 15 15.19 4.53 8.55
C LYS A 15 15.38 3.63 7.35
N GLN A 16 14.51 3.80 6.37
CA GLN A 16 14.52 3.09 5.10
C GLN A 16 14.85 4.06 3.97
N ARG A 17 15.39 3.55 2.88
CA ARG A 17 15.72 4.32 1.68
C ARG A 17 14.51 4.31 0.73
N ILE A 18 13.85 5.44 0.59
CA ILE A 18 12.63 5.57 -0.21
C ILE A 18 12.90 6.39 -1.47
N VAL A 19 12.51 5.85 -2.62
CA VAL A 19 12.62 6.51 -3.92
C VAL A 19 11.39 7.38 -4.16
N LEU A 20 11.64 8.62 -4.55
CA LEU A 20 10.64 9.56 -5.08
C LEU A 20 11.01 9.90 -6.54
N PRO A 21 10.44 9.19 -7.52
CA PRO A 21 10.84 9.33 -8.93
C PRO A 21 10.24 10.56 -9.62
N GLU A 22 9.34 11.30 -8.94
CA GLU A 22 8.70 12.51 -9.45
C GLU A 22 9.28 13.76 -8.76
N ALA A 23 10.61 13.86 -8.65
CA ALA A 23 11.29 14.90 -7.86
C ALA A 23 11.18 16.33 -8.45
N GLU A 24 10.80 16.46 -9.72
CA GLU A 24 10.53 17.76 -10.35
C GLU A 24 9.10 18.28 -10.06
N GLU A 25 8.27 17.51 -9.35
CA GLU A 25 6.92 17.88 -8.96
C GLU A 25 6.94 18.61 -7.60
N GLU A 26 6.30 19.78 -7.55
CA GLU A 26 6.38 20.70 -6.41
C GLU A 26 5.98 20.05 -5.08
N ARG A 27 4.82 19.37 -5.03
CA ARG A 27 4.31 18.74 -3.79
C ARG A 27 5.23 17.63 -3.31
N THR A 28 5.78 16.85 -4.25
CA THR A 28 6.74 15.78 -3.98
C THR A 28 8.00 16.34 -3.37
N LEU A 29 8.53 17.43 -3.94
CA LEU A 29 9.76 18.04 -3.43
C LEU A 29 9.54 18.74 -2.06
N CYS A 30 8.41 19.40 -1.87
CA CYS A 30 8.04 19.98 -0.56
C CYS A 30 7.87 18.90 0.53
N ALA A 31 7.25 17.77 0.19
CA ALA A 31 7.14 16.65 1.11
C ALA A 31 8.51 16.02 1.43
N ALA A 32 9.38 15.89 0.40
CA ALA A 32 10.75 15.41 0.58
C ALA A 32 11.54 16.27 1.57
N ASP A 33 11.47 17.59 1.46
CA ASP A 33 12.14 18.49 2.41
C ASP A 33 11.67 18.27 3.85
N ARG A 34 10.37 18.13 4.07
CA ARG A 34 9.80 17.85 5.41
C ARG A 34 10.24 16.49 5.94
N VAL A 35 10.24 15.45 5.10
CA VAL A 35 10.70 14.09 5.48
C VAL A 35 12.16 14.13 5.93
N LEU A 36 13.01 14.87 5.21
CA LEU A 36 14.44 15.03 5.51
C LEU A 36 14.68 15.92 6.72
N ALA A 37 13.87 16.96 6.92
CA ALA A 37 13.90 17.80 8.12
C ALA A 37 13.56 17.00 9.36
N ASP A 38 12.52 16.17 9.27
CA ASP A 38 12.00 15.36 10.38
C ASP A 38 12.75 14.02 10.55
N ASP A 39 13.71 13.71 9.68
CA ASP A 39 14.56 12.51 9.73
C ASP A 39 13.76 11.18 9.71
N ILE A 40 12.71 11.12 8.85
CA ILE A 40 11.79 9.96 8.77
C ILE A 40 12.38 8.82 7.94
N ALA A 41 13.02 9.15 6.81
CA ALA A 41 13.59 8.21 5.85
C ALA A 41 14.78 8.84 5.13
N ASP A 42 15.66 8.01 4.60
CA ASP A 42 16.66 8.46 3.63
C ASP A 42 15.99 8.50 2.24
N LEU A 43 16.14 9.59 1.51
CA LEU A 43 15.45 9.76 0.25
C LEU A 43 16.40 9.66 -0.94
N ILE A 44 15.91 9.00 -2.00
CA ILE A 44 16.50 9.00 -3.34
C ILE A 44 15.52 9.75 -4.23
N LEU A 45 15.91 10.93 -4.69
CA LEU A 45 15.15 11.78 -5.60
C LEU A 45 15.61 11.53 -7.04
N ILE A 46 14.68 11.17 -7.94
CA ILE A 46 15.00 10.99 -9.35
C ILE A 46 14.42 12.15 -10.15
N GLY A 47 15.29 12.89 -10.84
CA GLY A 47 14.93 14.05 -11.64
C GLY A 47 16.17 14.81 -12.12
N ASN A 48 15.95 15.80 -12.97
CA ASN A 48 17.03 16.67 -13.43
C ASN A 48 17.56 17.54 -12.27
N PRO A 49 18.86 17.46 -11.92
CA PRO A 49 19.41 18.15 -10.75
C PRO A 49 19.24 19.68 -10.80
N GLU A 50 19.41 20.28 -11.98
CA GLU A 50 19.27 21.75 -12.13
C GLU A 50 17.82 22.19 -11.84
N LYS A 51 16.83 21.45 -12.34
CA LYS A 51 15.42 21.74 -12.10
C LYS A 51 15.02 21.52 -10.63
N VAL A 52 15.48 20.42 -10.03
CA VAL A 52 15.21 20.12 -8.62
C VAL A 52 15.79 21.20 -7.72
N HIS A 53 17.04 21.61 -7.92
CA HIS A 53 17.67 22.67 -7.14
C HIS A 53 17.00 24.04 -7.38
N ALA A 54 16.63 24.34 -8.63
CA ALA A 54 15.92 25.60 -8.95
C ALA A 54 14.57 25.67 -8.23
N LEU A 55 13.80 24.57 -8.27
CA LEU A 55 12.51 24.47 -7.57
C LEU A 55 12.69 24.53 -6.05
N ALA A 56 13.68 23.84 -5.49
CA ALA A 56 14.00 23.88 -4.07
C ALA A 56 14.30 25.32 -3.61
N LYS A 57 15.10 26.06 -4.38
CA LYS A 57 15.43 27.46 -4.11
C LYS A 57 14.19 28.35 -4.19
N GLU A 58 13.35 28.19 -5.23
CA GLU A 58 12.11 28.94 -5.41
C GLU A 58 11.17 28.77 -4.23
N LYS A 59 11.04 27.54 -3.72
CA LYS A 59 10.15 27.20 -2.60
C LYS A 59 10.81 27.37 -1.22
N GLY A 60 12.06 27.78 -1.15
CA GLY A 60 12.79 27.98 0.11
C GLY A 60 13.05 26.70 0.90
N LEU A 61 13.19 25.56 0.19
CA LEU A 61 13.46 24.25 0.79
C LEU A 61 14.95 24.16 1.19
N THR A 62 15.23 23.68 2.38
CA THR A 62 16.58 23.77 2.97
C THR A 62 17.22 22.42 3.31
N HIS A 63 16.51 21.29 3.09
CA HIS A 63 16.98 19.97 3.48
C HIS A 63 17.19 19.03 2.28
N ILE A 64 16.87 19.45 1.05
CA ILE A 64 16.96 18.63 -0.17
C ILE A 64 18.38 18.09 -0.40
N ASP A 65 19.40 18.83 -0.01
CA ASP A 65 20.81 18.39 -0.12
C ASP A 65 21.15 17.16 0.74
N LYS A 66 20.28 16.76 1.68
CA LYS A 66 20.43 15.52 2.42
C LYS A 66 20.01 14.27 1.62
N ALA A 67 19.27 14.46 0.54
CA ALA A 67 18.82 13.35 -0.31
C ALA A 67 19.92 12.95 -1.33
N THR A 68 19.87 11.69 -1.76
CA THR A 68 20.61 11.28 -2.96
C THR A 68 19.83 11.71 -4.20
N LEU A 69 20.40 12.57 -5.03
CA LEU A 69 19.78 13.01 -6.29
C LEU A 69 20.36 12.24 -7.47
N ILE A 70 19.50 11.65 -8.29
CA ILE A 70 19.85 10.85 -9.46
C ILE A 70 19.24 11.47 -10.71
N ASP A 71 20.08 11.83 -11.69
CA ASP A 71 19.64 12.21 -13.02
C ASP A 71 19.38 10.93 -13.84
N PRO A 72 18.14 10.64 -14.24
CA PRO A 72 17.83 9.41 -14.99
C PRO A 72 18.46 9.37 -16.39
N LEU A 73 18.86 10.52 -16.93
CA LEU A 73 19.51 10.60 -18.25
C LEU A 73 21.02 10.42 -18.17
N ASN A 74 21.64 10.65 -17.00
CA ASN A 74 23.09 10.63 -16.80
C ASN A 74 23.50 9.70 -15.63
N TYR A 75 22.70 8.71 -15.27
CA TYR A 75 23.02 7.81 -14.17
C TYR A 75 24.11 6.81 -14.57
N GLU A 76 25.20 6.76 -13.81
CA GLU A 76 26.39 5.94 -14.10
C GLU A 76 26.11 4.44 -14.25
N LYS A 77 25.08 3.91 -13.54
CA LYS A 77 24.69 2.50 -13.57
C LYS A 77 23.62 2.16 -14.61
N SER A 78 23.25 3.11 -15.49
CA SER A 78 22.16 2.92 -16.45
C SER A 78 22.36 1.72 -17.35
N GLU A 79 23.58 1.47 -17.86
CA GLU A 79 23.85 0.32 -18.74
C GLU A 79 23.75 -1.02 -17.99
N GLU A 80 24.27 -1.11 -16.76
CA GLU A 80 24.15 -2.30 -15.92
C GLU A 80 22.69 -2.62 -15.63
N LEU A 81 21.89 -1.60 -15.28
CA LEU A 81 20.46 -1.74 -15.01
C LEU A 81 19.68 -2.12 -16.28
N ALA A 82 20.05 -1.60 -17.45
CA ALA A 82 19.42 -1.97 -18.71
C ALA A 82 19.67 -3.46 -19.06
N GLN A 83 20.89 -3.95 -18.87
CA GLN A 83 21.23 -5.36 -19.08
C GLN A 83 20.45 -6.25 -18.09
N LEU A 84 20.34 -5.85 -16.82
CA LEU A 84 19.56 -6.58 -15.84
C LEU A 84 18.06 -6.59 -16.21
N LEU A 85 17.48 -5.45 -16.62
CA LEU A 85 16.10 -5.34 -17.05
C LEU A 85 15.81 -6.23 -18.26
N GLN A 86 16.70 -6.22 -19.26
CA GLN A 86 16.63 -7.12 -20.41
C GLN A 86 16.57 -8.58 -19.94
N LYS A 87 17.52 -9.02 -19.12
CA LYS A 87 17.58 -10.38 -18.58
C LYS A 87 16.32 -10.80 -17.81
N LEU A 88 15.79 -9.90 -16.97
CA LEU A 88 14.58 -10.14 -16.20
C LEU A 88 13.34 -10.34 -17.08
N ARG A 89 13.34 -9.73 -18.28
CA ARG A 89 12.18 -9.67 -19.19
C ARG A 89 12.43 -10.33 -20.55
N GLU A 90 13.56 -11.03 -20.73
CA GLU A 90 13.96 -11.70 -21.98
C GLU A 90 12.85 -12.59 -22.55
N LYS A 91 12.25 -13.45 -21.70
CA LYS A 91 11.13 -14.33 -22.08
C LYS A 91 9.85 -13.58 -22.51
N LYS A 92 9.79 -12.27 -22.29
CA LYS A 92 8.69 -11.37 -22.71
C LYS A 92 9.09 -10.45 -23.86
N GLY A 93 10.20 -10.76 -24.55
CA GLY A 93 10.66 -10.05 -25.74
C GLY A 93 11.32 -8.69 -25.46
N MET A 94 11.90 -8.48 -24.28
CA MET A 94 12.63 -7.26 -23.96
C MET A 94 13.97 -7.24 -24.72
N THR A 95 14.18 -6.23 -25.58
CA THR A 95 15.47 -5.98 -26.23
C THR A 95 16.31 -5.04 -25.38
N ILE A 96 17.64 -5.02 -25.61
CA ILE A 96 18.53 -4.13 -24.87
C ILE A 96 18.26 -2.64 -25.17
N GLU A 97 17.91 -2.32 -26.42
CA GLU A 97 17.57 -0.95 -26.83
C GLU A 97 16.35 -0.45 -26.04
N LYS A 98 15.30 -1.30 -25.96
CA LYS A 98 14.11 -0.97 -25.20
C LYS A 98 14.40 -0.87 -23.70
N ALA A 99 15.24 -1.74 -23.16
CA ALA A 99 15.65 -1.68 -21.76
C ALA A 99 16.43 -0.39 -21.45
N ARG A 100 17.35 0.05 -22.34
CA ARG A 100 18.06 1.33 -22.23
C ARG A 100 17.13 2.54 -22.22
N GLU A 101 16.08 2.52 -23.01
CA GLU A 101 15.08 3.60 -22.98
C GLU A 101 14.24 3.56 -21.68
N LEU A 102 13.83 2.37 -21.23
CA LEU A 102 13.02 2.23 -20.02
C LEU A 102 13.75 2.63 -18.74
N VAL A 103 15.06 2.39 -18.63
CA VAL A 103 15.82 2.81 -17.44
C VAL A 103 16.02 4.33 -17.34
N LYS A 104 15.72 5.09 -18.41
CA LYS A 104 15.65 6.55 -18.36
C LYS A 104 14.32 7.07 -17.80
N ASP A 105 13.29 6.23 -17.76
CA ASP A 105 12.03 6.54 -17.11
C ASP A 105 12.21 6.47 -15.59
N PRO A 106 11.92 7.55 -14.83
CA PRO A 106 12.12 7.59 -13.38
C PRO A 106 11.40 6.49 -12.61
N LEU A 107 10.20 6.05 -13.05
CA LEU A 107 9.45 4.99 -12.40
C LEU A 107 10.12 3.62 -12.57
N TYR A 108 10.64 3.36 -13.78
CA TYR A 108 11.41 2.14 -14.05
C TYR A 108 12.74 2.15 -13.32
N LEU A 109 13.46 3.29 -13.37
CA LEU A 109 14.74 3.44 -12.68
C LEU A 109 14.61 3.20 -11.18
N GLY A 110 13.60 3.79 -10.53
CA GLY A 110 13.34 3.58 -9.12
C GLY A 110 13.08 2.11 -8.77
N CYS A 111 12.27 1.42 -9.56
CA CYS A 111 12.04 -0.03 -9.39
C CYS A 111 13.32 -0.85 -9.62
N MET A 112 14.19 -0.45 -10.55
CA MET A 112 15.49 -1.12 -10.78
C MET A 112 16.46 -0.88 -9.61
N ILE A 113 16.47 0.32 -9.02
CA ILE A 113 17.26 0.63 -7.81
C ILE A 113 16.79 -0.24 -6.64
N ILE A 114 15.48 -0.41 -6.45
CA ILE A 114 14.94 -1.33 -5.42
C ILE A 114 15.38 -2.78 -5.72
N LYS A 115 15.32 -3.21 -6.98
CA LYS A 115 15.67 -4.57 -7.39
C LYS A 115 17.12 -4.93 -7.11
N THR A 116 18.01 -3.95 -7.17
CA THR A 116 19.45 -4.08 -6.86
C THR A 116 19.80 -3.73 -5.42
N GLU A 117 18.78 -3.70 -4.53
CA GLU A 117 18.93 -3.40 -3.09
C GLU A 117 19.52 -2.00 -2.80
N GLY A 118 19.50 -1.09 -3.79
CA GLY A 118 19.86 0.32 -3.61
C GLY A 118 18.82 1.12 -2.85
N ALA A 119 17.56 0.65 -2.81
CA ALA A 119 16.46 1.25 -2.07
C ALA A 119 15.51 0.19 -1.52
N ASP A 120 14.59 0.62 -0.66
CA ASP A 120 13.73 -0.25 0.12
C ASP A 120 12.24 -0.12 -0.27
N GLY A 121 11.87 1.01 -0.90
CA GLY A 121 10.53 1.27 -1.41
C GLY A 121 10.48 2.47 -2.35
N GLN A 122 9.33 2.65 -3.02
CA GLN A 122 9.07 3.77 -3.94
C GLN A 122 7.68 4.34 -3.73
N ILE A 123 7.54 5.64 -3.95
CA ILE A 123 6.25 6.34 -3.97
C ILE A 123 6.21 7.22 -5.21
N SER A 124 5.13 7.09 -5.99
CA SER A 124 4.86 7.87 -7.19
C SER A 124 3.34 8.06 -7.37
N GLY A 125 2.91 8.76 -8.40
CA GLY A 125 1.50 8.98 -8.72
C GLY A 125 1.03 10.42 -8.57
N ALA A 126 1.89 11.33 -8.11
CA ALA A 126 1.55 12.77 -8.09
C ALA A 126 1.37 13.33 -9.51
N LEU A 127 2.12 12.81 -10.48
CA LEU A 127 2.01 13.08 -11.92
C LEU A 127 1.51 11.88 -12.70
N SER A 128 1.99 10.69 -12.36
CA SER A 128 1.77 9.45 -13.09
C SER A 128 0.41 8.83 -12.75
N THR A 129 -0.11 8.01 -13.65
CA THR A 129 -1.29 7.18 -13.39
C THR A 129 -0.93 5.93 -12.57
N THR A 130 -1.92 5.35 -11.88
CA THR A 130 -1.76 4.06 -11.18
C THR A 130 -1.19 2.96 -12.09
N GLY A 131 -1.61 2.92 -13.36
CA GLY A 131 -1.10 1.95 -14.34
C GLY A 131 0.37 2.15 -14.68
N GLU A 132 0.85 3.39 -14.73
CA GLU A 132 2.25 3.73 -14.97
C GLU A 132 3.10 3.37 -13.75
N THR A 133 2.63 3.64 -12.54
CA THR A 133 3.29 3.25 -11.28
C THR A 133 3.37 1.73 -11.12
N LEU A 134 2.28 1.01 -11.33
CA LEU A 134 2.22 -0.43 -11.11
C LEU A 134 2.97 -1.25 -12.19
N ARG A 135 3.03 -0.77 -13.42
CA ARG A 135 3.65 -1.51 -14.52
C ARG A 135 5.11 -1.86 -14.25
N PRO A 136 6.03 -0.93 -13.93
CA PRO A 136 7.41 -1.28 -13.58
C PRO A 136 7.50 -2.12 -12.31
N ALA A 137 6.70 -1.84 -11.28
CA ALA A 137 6.67 -2.62 -10.05
C ALA A 137 6.36 -4.10 -10.32
N LEU A 138 5.32 -4.40 -11.08
CA LEU A 138 4.94 -5.78 -11.43
C LEU A 138 5.92 -6.44 -12.41
N GLN A 139 6.56 -5.67 -13.27
CA GLN A 139 7.53 -6.21 -14.24
C GLN A 139 8.87 -6.55 -13.60
N ILE A 140 9.32 -5.80 -12.62
CA ILE A 140 10.68 -5.83 -12.05
C ILE A 140 10.66 -6.45 -10.65
N ILE A 141 9.85 -5.92 -9.73
CA ILE A 141 9.80 -6.32 -8.33
C ILE A 141 8.94 -7.57 -8.18
N LYS A 142 7.79 -7.61 -8.88
CA LYS A 142 6.77 -8.68 -8.87
C LYS A 142 5.98 -8.73 -7.57
N CYS A 143 4.99 -9.62 -7.52
CA CYS A 143 4.25 -9.90 -6.30
C CYS A 143 5.11 -10.65 -5.28
N ALA A 144 4.73 -10.57 -4.02
CA ALA A 144 5.30 -11.34 -2.93
C ALA A 144 5.12 -12.85 -3.17
N PRO A 145 5.98 -13.72 -2.60
CA PRO A 145 5.82 -15.17 -2.72
C PRO A 145 4.41 -15.63 -2.30
N GLY A 146 3.77 -16.46 -3.14
CA GLY A 146 2.42 -16.96 -2.90
C GLY A 146 1.29 -15.97 -3.24
N ILE A 147 1.60 -14.72 -3.60
CA ILE A 147 0.63 -13.69 -3.98
C ILE A 147 0.66 -13.48 -5.50
N THR A 148 -0.52 -13.41 -6.10
CA THR A 148 -0.69 -13.25 -7.55
C THR A 148 -1.43 -11.97 -7.96
N CYS A 149 -1.96 -11.22 -6.99
CA CYS A 149 -2.66 -9.97 -7.23
C CYS A 149 -2.15 -8.84 -6.33
N VAL A 150 -2.31 -7.62 -6.82
CA VAL A 150 -2.08 -6.39 -6.05
C VAL A 150 -3.42 -5.86 -5.58
N SER A 151 -3.48 -5.33 -4.38
CA SER A 151 -4.67 -4.69 -3.82
C SER A 151 -4.30 -3.42 -3.07
N GLY A 152 -5.28 -2.64 -2.67
CA GLY A 152 -5.07 -1.41 -1.90
C GLY A 152 -5.81 -1.44 -0.57
N ALA A 153 -5.10 -1.18 0.53
CA ALA A 153 -5.71 -1.01 1.83
C ALA A 153 -5.93 0.46 2.17
N MET A 154 -6.95 0.74 2.99
CA MET A 154 -7.23 2.05 3.56
C MET A 154 -7.27 1.98 5.07
N LEU A 155 -6.49 2.82 5.74
CA LEU A 155 -6.63 3.01 7.18
C LEU A 155 -7.77 3.99 7.42
N MET A 156 -8.77 3.57 8.18
CA MET A 156 -9.90 4.39 8.58
C MET A 156 -9.79 4.71 10.07
N ILE A 157 -9.63 5.99 10.39
CA ILE A 157 -9.56 6.47 11.77
C ILE A 157 -10.87 7.19 12.07
N THR A 158 -11.63 6.67 13.02
CA THR A 158 -12.94 7.17 13.43
C THR A 158 -12.88 7.75 14.84
N ASP A 159 -13.92 8.50 15.22
CA ASP A 159 -14.18 8.97 16.59
C ASP A 159 -14.93 7.93 17.45
N LYS A 160 -15.00 6.67 17.00
CA LYS A 160 -15.74 5.56 17.62
C LYS A 160 -14.77 4.52 18.17
N PRO A 161 -14.21 4.71 19.37
CA PRO A 161 -13.19 3.82 19.93
C PRO A 161 -13.70 2.39 20.20
N GLU A 162 -15.00 2.19 20.25
CA GLU A 162 -15.64 0.88 20.39
C GLU A 162 -15.50 -0.02 19.16
N TYR A 163 -15.14 0.53 17.97
CA TYR A 163 -14.92 -0.24 16.75
C TYR A 163 -13.44 -0.39 16.43
N GLY A 164 -13.08 -1.54 15.88
CA GLY A 164 -11.72 -1.81 15.44
C GLY A 164 -10.71 -1.86 16.58
N GLU A 165 -9.58 -1.17 16.42
CA GLU A 165 -8.56 -1.01 17.44
C GLU A 165 -8.56 0.46 17.88
N ASN A 166 -9.30 0.79 18.96
CA ASN A 166 -9.47 2.17 19.45
C ASN A 166 -9.93 3.15 18.35
N GLY A 167 -10.91 2.77 17.55
CA GLY A 167 -11.45 3.58 16.45
C GLY A 167 -10.70 3.44 15.12
N VAL A 168 -9.64 2.62 15.06
CA VAL A 168 -8.89 2.38 13.82
C VAL A 168 -9.35 1.05 13.19
N LEU A 169 -9.64 1.10 11.90
CA LEU A 169 -10.00 -0.04 11.06
C LEU A 169 -9.14 -0.07 9.79
N VAL A 170 -8.90 -1.24 9.24
CA VAL A 170 -8.23 -1.40 7.95
C VAL A 170 -9.19 -2.03 6.95
N PHE A 171 -9.43 -1.35 5.83
CA PHE A 171 -10.30 -1.81 4.74
C PHE A 171 -9.47 -2.30 3.56
N GLY A 172 -9.80 -3.43 2.95
CA GLY A 172 -9.18 -3.98 1.75
C GLY A 172 -10.15 -4.83 0.93
N ASP A 173 -10.09 -4.87 -0.41
CA ASP A 173 -9.48 -3.95 -1.34
C ASP A 173 -10.37 -2.73 -1.58
N VAL A 174 -9.77 -1.57 -1.73
CA VAL A 174 -10.51 -0.32 -1.96
C VAL A 174 -10.07 0.43 -3.22
N ALA A 175 -9.03 -0.08 -3.95
CA ALA A 175 -8.36 0.72 -4.96
C ALA A 175 -7.91 0.01 -6.25
N VAL A 176 -7.72 -1.31 -6.28
CA VAL A 176 -6.95 -1.96 -7.36
C VAL A 176 -7.69 -3.06 -8.11
N THR A 177 -8.20 -4.09 -7.42
CA THR A 177 -8.74 -5.31 -8.07
C THR A 177 -10.26 -5.25 -8.17
N PRO A 178 -10.84 -5.00 -9.38
CA PRO A 178 -12.28 -4.75 -9.50
C PRO A 178 -13.14 -5.92 -9.02
N MET A 179 -12.92 -7.10 -9.57
CA MET A 179 -13.71 -8.30 -9.32
C MET A 179 -12.79 -9.48 -8.98
N PRO A 180 -12.29 -9.56 -7.72
CA PRO A 180 -11.43 -10.67 -7.33
C PRO A 180 -12.21 -11.99 -7.37
N ASP A 181 -11.57 -13.06 -7.84
CA ASP A 181 -12.04 -14.41 -7.59
C ASP A 181 -11.77 -14.84 -6.14
N ALA A 182 -12.18 -16.05 -5.76
CA ALA A 182 -12.02 -16.52 -4.37
C ALA A 182 -10.54 -16.60 -3.94
N ASN A 183 -9.65 -17.00 -4.86
CA ASN A 183 -8.22 -17.09 -4.59
C ASN A 183 -7.60 -15.69 -4.42
N GLN A 184 -7.91 -14.75 -5.31
CA GLN A 184 -7.46 -13.36 -5.18
C GLN A 184 -8.01 -12.71 -3.89
N LEU A 185 -9.29 -12.94 -3.56
CA LEU A 185 -9.91 -12.39 -2.37
C LEU A 185 -9.28 -12.94 -1.08
N SER A 186 -8.87 -14.21 -1.06
CA SER A 186 -8.13 -14.81 0.05
C SER A 186 -6.77 -14.16 0.25
N GLN A 187 -6.05 -13.89 -0.85
CA GLN A 187 -4.76 -13.20 -0.82
C GLN A 187 -4.91 -11.74 -0.36
N ILE A 188 -5.97 -11.04 -0.80
CA ILE A 188 -6.30 -9.69 -0.32
C ILE A 188 -6.48 -9.69 1.20
N ALA A 189 -7.17 -10.70 1.75
CA ALA A 189 -7.37 -10.81 3.20
C ALA A 189 -6.04 -10.95 3.96
N VAL A 190 -5.16 -11.84 3.52
CA VAL A 190 -3.84 -12.05 4.12
C VAL A 190 -3.00 -10.77 4.02
N CYS A 191 -2.95 -10.14 2.85
CA CYS A 191 -2.20 -8.90 2.65
C CYS A 191 -2.76 -7.74 3.50
N THR A 192 -4.09 -7.65 3.65
CA THR A 192 -4.72 -6.59 4.46
C THR A 192 -4.42 -6.79 5.94
N ALA A 193 -4.42 -8.02 6.43
CA ALA A 193 -3.99 -8.33 7.80
C ALA A 193 -2.51 -7.99 8.02
N GLN A 194 -1.66 -8.27 7.04
CA GLN A 194 -0.24 -7.90 7.11
C GLN A 194 -0.07 -6.36 7.13
N THR A 195 -0.83 -5.63 6.33
CA THR A 195 -0.84 -4.16 6.35
C THR A 195 -1.31 -3.63 7.72
N ALA A 196 -2.33 -4.24 8.32
CA ALA A 196 -2.78 -3.90 9.67
C ALA A 196 -1.67 -4.08 10.72
N LYS A 197 -0.86 -5.15 10.62
CA LYS A 197 0.31 -5.35 11.50
C LYS A 197 1.42 -4.35 11.22
N SER A 198 1.83 -4.25 9.95
CA SER A 198 3.05 -3.52 9.56
C SER A 198 2.86 -2.01 9.61
N VAL A 199 1.68 -1.50 9.31
CA VAL A 199 1.42 -0.06 9.21
C VAL A 199 0.58 0.43 10.39
N ALA A 200 -0.59 -0.17 10.63
CA ALA A 200 -1.44 0.26 11.74
C ALA A 200 -0.97 -0.23 13.11
N GLY A 201 0.04 -1.12 13.17
CA GLY A 201 0.62 -1.61 14.41
C GLY A 201 -0.28 -2.56 15.21
N PHE A 202 -1.28 -3.18 14.55
CA PHE A 202 -2.18 -4.10 15.23
C PHE A 202 -1.43 -5.37 15.69
N ALA A 203 -1.42 -5.59 16.99
CA ALA A 203 -0.85 -6.82 17.55
C ALA A 203 -1.71 -8.04 17.19
N ASP A 204 -3.02 -7.85 17.04
CA ASP A 204 -4.01 -8.89 16.81
C ASP A 204 -5.00 -8.49 15.69
N PRO A 205 -4.63 -8.61 14.41
CA PRO A 205 -5.56 -8.41 13.31
C PRO A 205 -6.67 -9.44 13.33
N ARG A 206 -7.92 -8.99 13.38
CA ARG A 206 -9.15 -9.78 13.36
C ARG A 206 -9.91 -9.48 12.08
N VAL A 207 -9.79 -10.40 11.13
CA VAL A 207 -10.25 -10.20 9.75
C VAL A 207 -11.67 -10.69 9.57
N ALA A 208 -12.56 -9.81 9.12
CA ALA A 208 -13.92 -10.16 8.68
C ALA A 208 -14.00 -10.12 7.15
N MET A 209 -14.38 -11.25 6.55
CA MET A 209 -14.71 -11.34 5.12
C MET A 209 -16.16 -10.93 4.92
N LEU A 210 -16.34 -9.74 4.31
CA LEU A 210 -17.66 -9.12 4.26
C LEU A 210 -18.54 -9.62 3.12
N SER A 211 -19.81 -9.74 3.41
CA SER A 211 -20.88 -10.11 2.48
C SER A 211 -22.22 -9.50 2.95
N PHE A 212 -23.25 -9.60 2.13
CA PHE A 212 -24.63 -9.35 2.58
C PHE A 212 -25.24 -10.56 3.31
N SER A 213 -24.53 -11.69 3.41
CA SER A 213 -24.88 -12.90 4.18
C SER A 213 -24.03 -13.00 5.45
N THR A 214 -24.56 -13.68 6.45
CA THR A 214 -23.83 -14.11 7.67
C THR A 214 -24.10 -15.58 7.91
N LYS A 215 -23.06 -16.43 7.81
CA LYS A 215 -23.11 -17.86 8.13
C LYS A 215 -24.28 -18.59 7.46
N GLY A 216 -24.44 -18.38 6.13
CA GLY A 216 -25.46 -19.04 5.33
C GLY A 216 -26.83 -18.41 5.41
N SER A 217 -26.97 -17.17 5.91
CA SER A 217 -28.29 -16.49 5.96
C SER A 217 -28.85 -16.15 4.58
N ALA A 218 -28.02 -16.16 3.53
CA ALA A 218 -28.42 -16.04 2.14
C ALA A 218 -27.57 -16.98 1.26
N SER A 219 -28.11 -17.36 0.07
CA SER A 219 -27.40 -18.19 -0.92
C SER A 219 -27.35 -17.44 -2.24
N HIS A 220 -26.11 -17.25 -2.75
CA HIS A 220 -25.83 -16.64 -4.04
C HIS A 220 -24.36 -16.86 -4.38
N GLU A 221 -24.01 -16.90 -5.67
CA GLU A 221 -22.62 -17.10 -6.14
C GLU A 221 -21.59 -16.13 -5.54
N VAL A 222 -21.99 -14.86 -5.32
CA VAL A 222 -21.13 -13.86 -4.66
C VAL A 222 -20.91 -14.15 -3.18
N VAL A 223 -21.84 -14.85 -2.51
CA VAL A 223 -21.70 -15.35 -1.12
C VAL A 223 -20.74 -16.54 -1.12
N ASP A 224 -20.95 -17.50 -2.02
CA ASP A 224 -20.13 -18.70 -2.14
C ASP A 224 -18.66 -18.34 -2.38
N LYS A 225 -18.41 -17.31 -3.20
CA LYS A 225 -17.06 -16.75 -3.41
C LYS A 225 -16.40 -16.30 -2.10
N VAL A 226 -17.13 -15.61 -1.23
CA VAL A 226 -16.58 -15.12 0.06
C VAL A 226 -16.34 -16.27 1.04
N VAL A 227 -17.24 -17.25 1.07
CA VAL A 227 -17.08 -18.47 1.87
C VAL A 227 -15.82 -19.24 1.45
N GLU A 228 -15.64 -19.48 0.14
CA GLU A 228 -14.46 -20.16 -0.38
C GLU A 228 -13.19 -19.33 -0.14
N ALA A 229 -13.22 -18.02 -0.35
CA ALA A 229 -12.08 -17.15 -0.06
C ALA A 229 -11.67 -17.19 1.43
N THR A 230 -12.64 -17.28 2.34
CA THR A 230 -12.36 -17.41 3.77
C THR A 230 -11.63 -18.71 4.10
N LYS A 231 -12.03 -19.81 3.46
CA LYS A 231 -11.36 -21.11 3.60
C LYS A 231 -9.94 -21.05 3.05
N LEU A 232 -9.77 -20.56 1.82
CA LEU A 232 -8.47 -20.41 1.19
C LEU A 232 -7.51 -19.51 1.99
N ALA A 233 -8.01 -18.44 2.58
CA ALA A 233 -7.19 -17.56 3.43
C ALA A 233 -6.67 -18.28 4.68
N LYS A 234 -7.45 -19.17 5.31
CA LYS A 234 -7.00 -20.01 6.42
C LYS A 234 -5.97 -21.05 6.00
N GLU A 235 -6.03 -21.51 4.75
CA GLU A 235 -5.02 -22.43 4.18
C GLU A 235 -3.71 -21.68 3.88
N LEU A 236 -3.79 -20.42 3.39
CA LEU A 236 -2.62 -19.57 3.10
C LEU A 236 -1.88 -19.13 4.37
N ASP A 237 -2.63 -18.76 5.42
CA ASP A 237 -2.07 -18.40 6.73
C ASP A 237 -2.91 -19.05 7.84
N PRO A 238 -2.50 -20.24 8.32
CA PRO A 238 -3.21 -20.96 9.39
C PRO A 238 -3.28 -20.22 10.74
N ASN A 239 -2.43 -19.21 10.94
CA ASN A 239 -2.42 -18.39 12.15
C ASN A 239 -3.29 -17.13 12.03
N LEU A 240 -3.85 -16.87 10.85
CA LEU A 240 -4.67 -15.71 10.62
C LEU A 240 -6.01 -15.82 11.34
N LYS A 241 -6.30 -14.88 12.22
CA LYS A 241 -7.62 -14.74 12.84
C LYS A 241 -8.60 -14.16 11.82
N ILE A 242 -9.31 -15.03 11.13
CA ILE A 242 -10.22 -14.69 10.04
C ILE A 242 -11.52 -15.47 10.14
N ASP A 243 -12.63 -14.81 9.87
CA ASP A 243 -13.94 -15.44 9.74
C ASP A 243 -14.79 -14.77 8.65
N GLY A 244 -15.74 -15.49 8.12
CA GLY A 244 -16.66 -15.08 7.05
C GLY A 244 -17.51 -16.26 6.58
N GLU A 245 -18.52 -15.99 5.80
CA GLU A 245 -18.93 -14.64 5.41
C GLU A 245 -19.68 -13.96 6.56
N LEU A 246 -19.51 -12.64 6.70
CA LEU A 246 -20.16 -11.82 7.70
C LEU A 246 -20.75 -10.54 7.09
N GLN A 247 -21.95 -10.15 7.52
CA GLN A 247 -22.47 -8.81 7.29
C GLN A 247 -21.66 -7.79 8.12
N ALA A 248 -21.59 -6.54 7.67
CA ALA A 248 -20.82 -5.50 8.35
C ALA A 248 -21.28 -5.25 9.80
N ASP A 249 -22.58 -5.29 10.06
CA ASP A 249 -23.14 -5.17 11.42
C ASP A 249 -22.74 -6.35 12.30
N ALA A 250 -22.75 -7.57 11.76
CA ALA A 250 -22.32 -8.77 12.49
C ALA A 250 -20.79 -8.77 12.73
N ALA A 251 -20.00 -8.21 11.82
CA ALA A 251 -18.56 -8.09 12.00
C ALA A 251 -18.14 -7.07 13.07
N LEU A 252 -18.91 -5.96 13.19
CA LEU A 252 -18.52 -4.81 13.99
C LEU A 252 -19.24 -4.73 15.35
N VAL A 253 -20.52 -5.13 15.42
CA VAL A 253 -21.36 -4.91 16.61
C VAL A 253 -21.45 -6.19 17.45
N PRO A 254 -20.93 -6.23 18.69
CA PRO A 254 -20.88 -7.44 19.51
C PRO A 254 -22.23 -8.11 19.72
N SER A 255 -23.28 -7.32 19.97
CA SER A 255 -24.64 -7.85 20.18
C SER A 255 -25.29 -8.46 18.94
N VAL A 256 -24.84 -8.02 17.73
CA VAL A 256 -25.28 -8.57 16.45
C VAL A 256 -24.45 -9.81 16.12
N GLY A 257 -23.14 -9.72 16.27
CA GLY A 257 -22.21 -10.82 16.03
C GLY A 257 -22.55 -12.07 16.85
N SER A 258 -22.81 -11.91 18.14
CA SER A 258 -23.19 -13.01 19.03
C SER A 258 -24.48 -13.72 18.62
N LYS A 259 -25.44 -13.00 18.01
CA LYS A 259 -26.70 -13.56 17.53
C LYS A 259 -26.59 -14.20 16.16
N LYS A 260 -25.92 -13.52 15.20
CA LYS A 260 -25.87 -13.96 13.80
C LYS A 260 -24.75 -14.97 13.52
N ALA A 261 -23.66 -14.94 14.30
CA ALA A 261 -22.51 -15.83 14.15
C ALA A 261 -22.05 -16.38 15.51
N PRO A 262 -22.89 -17.16 16.22
CA PRO A 262 -22.53 -17.72 17.52
C PRO A 262 -21.28 -18.60 17.40
N GLY A 263 -20.32 -18.42 18.32
CA GLY A 263 -19.03 -19.14 18.30
C GLY A 263 -17.95 -18.55 17.43
N SER A 264 -18.21 -17.48 16.66
CA SER A 264 -17.19 -16.75 15.93
C SER A 264 -16.31 -15.93 16.88
N GLU A 265 -15.00 -16.07 16.78
CA GLU A 265 -14.03 -15.25 17.52
C GLU A 265 -13.85 -13.85 16.91
N ILE A 266 -14.35 -13.62 15.70
CA ILE A 266 -14.17 -12.40 14.91
C ILE A 266 -15.43 -11.54 14.92
N ALA A 267 -16.61 -12.16 14.85
CA ALA A 267 -17.88 -11.43 14.80
C ALA A 267 -18.06 -10.49 16.02
N GLY A 268 -18.38 -9.24 15.74
CA GLY A 268 -18.49 -8.17 16.73
C GLY A 268 -17.17 -7.60 17.25
N LYS A 269 -16.02 -8.04 16.71
CA LYS A 269 -14.67 -7.64 17.18
C LYS A 269 -13.69 -7.38 16.04
N ALA A 270 -14.17 -7.36 14.80
CA ALA A 270 -13.30 -7.16 13.63
C ALA A 270 -12.62 -5.79 13.64
N ASN A 271 -11.33 -5.78 13.29
CA ASN A 271 -10.56 -4.55 13.07
C ASN A 271 -9.99 -4.47 11.64
N VAL A 272 -10.12 -5.56 10.86
CA VAL A 272 -9.79 -5.63 9.43
C VAL A 272 -11.05 -6.08 8.68
N LEU A 273 -11.47 -5.27 7.70
CA LEU A 273 -12.68 -5.52 6.90
C LEU A 273 -12.29 -5.75 5.44
N VAL A 274 -12.52 -6.96 4.93
CA VAL A 274 -12.23 -7.32 3.54
C VAL A 274 -13.51 -7.27 2.73
N MET A 275 -13.50 -6.40 1.72
CA MET A 275 -14.65 -6.15 0.85
C MET A 275 -14.74 -7.19 -0.27
N PRO A 276 -15.95 -7.63 -0.67
CA PRO A 276 -16.10 -8.69 -1.66
C PRO A 276 -15.70 -8.28 -3.09
N CYS A 277 -15.62 -6.98 -3.36
CA CYS A 277 -15.18 -6.39 -4.62
C CYS A 277 -14.81 -4.92 -4.45
N LEU A 278 -14.10 -4.36 -5.43
CA LEU A 278 -13.64 -2.97 -5.42
C LEU A 278 -14.76 -1.95 -5.29
N GLU A 279 -15.89 -2.14 -5.98
CA GLU A 279 -17.00 -1.19 -5.90
C GLU A 279 -17.47 -1.02 -4.45
N VAL A 280 -17.66 -2.13 -3.73
CA VAL A 280 -18.07 -2.10 -2.33
C VAL A 280 -17.02 -1.39 -1.49
N GLY A 281 -15.74 -1.74 -1.63
CA GLY A 281 -14.65 -1.13 -0.88
C GLY A 281 -14.51 0.36 -1.13
N ASN A 282 -14.51 0.75 -2.39
CA ASN A 282 -14.35 2.14 -2.82
C ASN A 282 -15.52 3.04 -2.38
N ILE A 283 -16.74 2.54 -2.47
CA ILE A 283 -17.94 3.25 -2.00
C ILE A 283 -17.94 3.33 -0.48
N ALA A 284 -17.70 2.21 0.21
CA ALA A 284 -17.78 2.13 1.66
C ALA A 284 -16.80 3.09 2.35
N TYR A 285 -15.51 3.09 1.99
CA TYR A 285 -14.56 3.97 2.67
C TYR A 285 -14.90 5.46 2.47
N LYS A 286 -15.37 5.84 1.26
CA LYS A 286 -15.76 7.22 0.97
C LYS A 286 -17.00 7.65 1.75
N LEU A 287 -17.99 6.76 1.88
CA LEU A 287 -19.17 7.03 2.71
C LEU A 287 -18.79 7.23 4.17
N VAL A 288 -17.96 6.34 4.73
CA VAL A 288 -17.48 6.48 6.11
C VAL A 288 -16.66 7.76 6.29
N GLN A 289 -15.75 8.06 5.34
CA GLN A 289 -14.97 9.30 5.37
C GLN A 289 -15.86 10.54 5.35
N ARG A 290 -16.82 10.61 4.41
CA ARG A 290 -17.60 11.83 4.19
C ARG A 290 -18.78 11.99 5.17
N LEU A 291 -19.46 10.92 5.50
CA LEU A 291 -20.67 10.97 6.35
C LEU A 291 -20.34 10.84 7.83
N ALA A 292 -19.37 10.00 8.19
CA ALA A 292 -18.96 9.80 9.57
C ALA A 292 -17.74 10.63 10.00
N GLY A 293 -17.18 11.46 9.11
CA GLY A 293 -16.02 12.33 9.44
C GLY A 293 -14.73 11.56 9.70
N ALA A 294 -14.64 10.30 9.30
CA ALA A 294 -13.43 9.51 9.50
C ALA A 294 -12.26 10.02 8.65
N THR A 295 -11.04 9.97 9.21
CA THR A 295 -9.83 10.19 8.43
C THR A 295 -9.48 8.91 7.67
N ALA A 296 -9.31 9.02 6.35
CA ALA A 296 -8.90 7.92 5.48
C ALA A 296 -7.46 8.14 5.01
N ILE A 297 -6.55 7.18 5.28
CA ILE A 297 -5.14 7.24 4.88
C ILE A 297 -4.84 6.08 3.95
N GLY A 298 -4.38 6.39 2.76
CA GLY A 298 -4.13 5.44 1.67
C GLY A 298 -4.58 5.98 0.31
N PRO A 299 -4.71 5.12 -0.71
CA PRO A 299 -4.56 3.67 -0.62
C PRO A 299 -3.11 3.23 -0.42
N ILE A 300 -2.91 2.24 0.43
CA ILE A 300 -1.64 1.59 0.67
C ILE A 300 -1.60 0.34 -0.20
N LEU A 301 -0.69 0.28 -1.17
CA LEU A 301 -0.56 -0.88 -2.04
C LEU A 301 0.05 -2.07 -1.29
N GLN A 302 -0.49 -3.25 -1.57
CA GLN A 302 -0.11 -4.48 -0.91
C GLN A 302 -0.04 -5.64 -1.91
N GLY A 303 0.69 -6.71 -1.56
CA GLY A 303 0.90 -7.85 -2.43
C GLY A 303 2.15 -7.75 -3.33
N ILE A 304 2.86 -6.63 -3.36
CA ILE A 304 4.14 -6.46 -4.09
C ILE A 304 5.30 -6.87 -3.16
N ALA A 305 6.32 -7.55 -3.71
CA ALA A 305 7.42 -8.11 -2.91
C ALA A 305 8.29 -7.06 -2.18
N ARG A 306 8.32 -5.83 -2.66
CA ARG A 306 8.86 -4.64 -1.99
C ARG A 306 7.87 -3.50 -2.15
N PRO A 307 7.70 -2.62 -1.17
CA PRO A 307 6.66 -1.60 -1.22
C PRO A 307 6.86 -0.62 -2.37
N VAL A 308 5.85 -0.52 -3.20
CA VAL A 308 5.68 0.54 -4.20
C VAL A 308 4.29 1.08 -4.02
N ASN A 309 4.17 2.32 -3.60
CA ASN A 309 2.89 2.96 -3.34
C ASN A 309 2.53 3.99 -4.40
N ASP A 310 1.22 4.15 -4.61
CA ASP A 310 0.63 5.02 -5.61
C ASP A 310 -0.15 6.15 -4.94
N LEU A 311 0.09 7.37 -5.40
CA LEU A 311 -0.59 8.57 -4.95
C LEU A 311 -1.78 8.89 -5.87
N SER A 312 -2.75 9.60 -5.34
CA SER A 312 -3.69 10.31 -6.20
C SER A 312 -3.01 11.52 -6.84
N ARG A 313 -3.28 11.82 -8.11
CA ARG A 313 -2.83 13.07 -8.76
C ARG A 313 -3.33 14.33 -8.05
N GLY A 314 -4.38 14.21 -7.24
CA GLY A 314 -4.87 15.28 -6.37
C GLY A 314 -4.34 15.23 -4.94
N CYS A 315 -3.28 14.47 -4.66
CA CYS A 315 -2.69 14.38 -3.32
C CYS A 315 -2.13 15.72 -2.84
N SER A 316 -2.10 15.89 -1.54
CA SER A 316 -1.44 17.00 -0.87
C SER A 316 0.01 16.68 -0.51
N VAL A 317 0.78 17.68 -0.11
CA VAL A 317 2.12 17.50 0.50
C VAL A 317 2.05 16.58 1.73
N GLU A 318 1.00 16.72 2.51
CA GLU A 318 0.75 15.91 3.71
C GLU A 318 0.53 14.44 3.39
N ASP A 319 -0.24 14.14 2.33
CA ASP A 319 -0.48 12.76 1.88
C ASP A 319 0.82 12.08 1.46
N ILE A 320 1.69 12.79 0.74
CA ILE A 320 3.01 12.27 0.33
C ILE A 320 3.88 12.02 1.56
N TYR A 321 3.94 12.99 2.47
CA TYR A 321 4.72 12.89 3.72
C TYR A 321 4.32 11.66 4.56
N TYR A 322 3.01 11.44 4.75
CA TYR A 322 2.53 10.25 5.48
C TYR A 322 2.79 8.96 4.72
N LEU A 323 2.64 8.97 3.39
CA LEU A 323 2.88 7.77 2.60
C LEU A 323 4.36 7.36 2.61
N VAL A 324 5.31 8.32 2.74
CA VAL A 324 6.73 8.00 2.97
C VAL A 324 6.92 7.23 4.28
N ALA A 325 6.34 7.69 5.38
CA ALA A 325 6.44 7.00 6.66
C ALA A 325 5.78 5.60 6.60
N ILE A 326 4.63 5.48 5.96
CA ILE A 326 3.94 4.20 5.72
C ILE A 326 4.79 3.24 4.88
N THR A 327 5.37 3.72 3.77
CA THR A 327 6.22 2.92 2.89
C THR A 327 7.47 2.45 3.62
N ALA A 328 8.05 3.28 4.48
CA ALA A 328 9.16 2.89 5.35
C ALA A 328 8.76 1.77 6.32
N CYS A 329 7.58 1.86 6.95
CA CYS A 329 7.07 0.80 7.83
C CYS A 329 6.84 -0.52 7.07
N GLN A 330 6.28 -0.48 5.85
CA GLN A 330 6.14 -1.67 5.01
C GLN A 330 7.51 -2.28 4.64
N ALA A 331 8.49 -1.44 4.31
CA ALA A 331 9.84 -1.88 3.93
C ALA A 331 10.57 -2.60 5.06
N MET A 332 10.40 -2.15 6.31
CA MET A 332 10.97 -2.80 7.49
C MET A 332 10.48 -4.25 7.65
N ASP A 333 9.22 -4.52 7.32
CA ASP A 333 8.64 -5.86 7.44
C ASP A 333 8.94 -6.74 6.22
N ALA A 334 9.10 -6.16 5.03
CA ALA A 334 9.48 -6.88 3.82
C ALA A 334 10.93 -7.41 3.84
N LYS A 335 11.76 -6.99 4.81
CA LYS A 335 13.14 -7.48 5.04
C LYS A 335 13.23 -8.63 6.02
N LYS A 336 12.16 -8.94 6.74
CA LYS A 336 12.08 -10.08 7.68
C LYS A 336 11.70 -11.35 6.95
#